data_e57751b5db990c28044dcab7659a0543
#
_entry.id   e57751b5db990c28044dcab7659a0543
#
_cell.length_a   1.000
_cell.length_b   1.000
_cell.length_c   1.000
_cell.angle_alpha   90.00
_cell.angle_beta   90.00
_cell.angle_gamma   90.00
#
_symmetry.space_group_name_H-M   'P 1'
#
loop_
_entity.id
_entity.type
_entity.pdbx_description
1 polymer ?
#
loop_
_entity_poly.entity_id
_entity_poly.type
_entity_poly.pdbx_seq_one_letter_code
_entity_poly.pdbx_strand_id
1 'polypeptide(L)'
;MLVVGSKRIGVQADMPLEDVTLDNADMLILPGGLGGVKGISESAHAMQLIREAYAKGIRISAICAAPTILAKAGLLKGKKCVCYPDMLEELEKAGAVVCADSAVVCDGLFITAKAAGASEEFAFAIIETLKSKAAALNVKESICAR
;
A
#
# COMPACT_ATOMS: atom_id res chain seq x y z
N MET A 1 -18.50 4.69 -10.80
CA MET A 1 -18.74 3.22 -10.79
C MET A 1 -18.89 2.77 -9.34
N LEU A 2 -19.93 1.97 -9.02
CA LEU A 2 -20.14 1.43 -7.67
C LEU A 2 -19.34 0.12 -7.51
N VAL A 3 -18.45 0.08 -6.53
CA VAL A 3 -17.67 -1.11 -6.16
C VAL A 3 -18.23 -1.68 -4.86
N VAL A 4 -18.60 -2.94 -4.84
CA VAL A 4 -19.17 -3.59 -3.66
C VAL A 4 -18.10 -4.45 -2.99
N GLY A 5 -17.75 -4.10 -1.76
CA GLY A 5 -16.78 -4.83 -0.96
C GLY A 5 -17.31 -6.16 -0.42
N SER A 6 -16.42 -6.96 0.20
CA SER A 6 -16.71 -8.30 0.73
C SER A 6 -17.80 -8.31 1.81
N LYS A 7 -18.08 -7.19 2.46
CA LYS A 7 -19.14 -7.02 3.46
C LYS A 7 -20.41 -6.39 2.89
N ARG A 8 -20.58 -6.40 1.56
CA ARG A 8 -21.71 -5.81 0.84
C ARG A 8 -21.88 -4.31 1.02
N ILE A 9 -20.81 -3.62 1.39
CA ILE A 9 -20.78 -2.16 1.45
C ILE A 9 -20.36 -1.66 0.08
N GLY A 10 -21.21 -0.81 -0.52
CA GLY A 10 -20.91 -0.16 -1.79
C GLY A 10 -20.12 1.13 -1.58
N VAL A 11 -19.06 1.29 -2.36
CA VAL A 11 -18.25 2.53 -2.40
C VAL A 11 -18.25 3.06 -3.82
N GLN A 12 -18.56 4.33 -3.98
CA GLN A 12 -18.47 5.01 -5.28
C GLN A 12 -17.01 5.30 -5.58
N ALA A 13 -16.48 4.72 -6.66
CA ALA A 13 -15.15 5.07 -7.16
C ALA A 13 -15.25 6.39 -7.96
N ASP A 14 -14.23 7.23 -7.82
CA ASP A 14 -14.15 8.52 -8.53
C ASP A 14 -13.92 8.31 -10.02
N MET A 15 -13.14 7.28 -10.39
CA MET A 15 -12.86 6.93 -11.79
C MET A 15 -12.59 5.44 -11.98
N PRO A 16 -12.76 4.89 -13.19
CA PRO A 16 -12.30 3.55 -13.51
C PRO A 16 -10.78 3.49 -13.61
N LEU A 17 -10.20 2.29 -13.47
CA LEU A 17 -8.75 2.10 -13.49
C LEU A 17 -8.12 2.49 -14.84
N GLU A 18 -8.85 2.32 -15.91
CA GLU A 18 -8.43 2.63 -17.28
C GLU A 18 -8.15 4.11 -17.50
N ASP A 19 -8.78 4.97 -16.70
CA ASP A 19 -8.63 6.44 -16.76
C ASP A 19 -7.55 6.96 -15.79
N VAL A 20 -6.98 6.08 -14.96
CA VAL A 20 -5.94 6.47 -13.99
C VAL A 20 -4.65 6.77 -14.72
N THR A 21 -4.11 7.97 -14.49
CA THR A 21 -2.77 8.37 -14.94
C THR A 21 -1.85 8.61 -13.74
N LEU A 22 -0.55 8.53 -13.98
CA LEU A 22 0.47 8.85 -12.98
C LEU A 22 0.93 10.31 -13.02
N ASP A 23 0.31 11.11 -13.87
CA ASP A 23 0.65 12.52 -14.00
C ASP A 23 0.23 13.27 -12.73
N ASN A 24 1.18 13.95 -12.11
CA ASN A 24 1.00 14.64 -10.84
C ASN A 24 0.65 13.73 -9.64
N ALA A 25 0.90 12.43 -9.73
CA ALA A 25 0.73 11.51 -8.61
C ALA A 25 1.96 11.56 -7.68
N ASP A 26 1.75 11.86 -6.41
CA ASP A 26 2.80 11.84 -5.38
C ASP A 26 3.01 10.44 -4.81
N MET A 27 1.94 9.64 -4.75
CA MET A 27 1.94 8.30 -4.18
C MET A 27 0.83 7.43 -4.75
N LEU A 28 1.14 6.16 -4.96
CA LEU A 28 0.17 5.11 -5.23
C LEU A 28 -0.11 4.34 -3.92
N ILE A 29 -1.38 4.26 -3.53
CA ILE A 29 -1.80 3.59 -2.28
C ILE A 29 -2.59 2.33 -2.63
N LEU A 30 -2.12 1.18 -2.16
CA LEU A 30 -2.71 -0.13 -2.38
C LEU A 30 -3.37 -0.61 -1.08
N PRO A 31 -4.70 -0.53 -0.95
CA PRO A 31 -5.41 -1.06 0.20
C PRO A 31 -5.42 -2.60 0.19
N GLY A 32 -5.59 -3.17 1.38
CA GLY A 32 -5.69 -4.61 1.55
C GLY A 32 -7.04 -5.20 1.13
N GLY A 33 -7.28 -6.41 1.64
CA GLY A 33 -8.46 -7.20 1.31
C GLY A 33 -8.20 -8.18 0.18
N LEU A 34 -8.40 -9.47 0.45
CA LEU A 34 -8.02 -10.56 -0.46
C LEU A 34 -8.64 -10.43 -1.86
N GLY A 35 -9.92 -10.04 -1.94
CA GLY A 35 -10.59 -9.86 -3.23
C GLY A 35 -10.00 -8.74 -4.06
N GLY A 36 -9.71 -7.57 -3.44
CA GLY A 36 -9.08 -6.44 -4.10
C GLY A 36 -7.65 -6.74 -4.54
N VAL A 37 -6.86 -7.35 -3.65
CA VAL A 37 -5.49 -7.77 -3.94
C VAL A 37 -5.44 -8.76 -5.11
N LYS A 38 -6.35 -9.75 -5.14
CA LYS A 38 -6.48 -10.67 -6.26
C LYS A 38 -6.80 -9.93 -7.56
N GLY A 39 -7.82 -9.08 -7.55
CA GLY A 39 -8.21 -8.32 -8.74
C GLY A 39 -7.08 -7.44 -9.30
N ILE A 40 -6.35 -6.72 -8.44
CA ILE A 40 -5.19 -5.93 -8.85
C ILE A 40 -4.09 -6.83 -9.42
N SER A 41 -3.78 -7.95 -8.74
CA SER A 41 -2.72 -8.87 -9.16
C SER A 41 -3.00 -9.60 -10.47
N GLU A 42 -4.27 -9.75 -10.85
CA GLU A 42 -4.71 -10.37 -12.10
C GLU A 42 -4.87 -9.36 -13.25
N SER A 43 -4.94 -8.07 -12.93
CA SER A 43 -5.03 -6.99 -13.93
C SER A 43 -3.65 -6.65 -14.48
N ALA A 44 -3.41 -6.97 -15.75
CA ALA A 44 -2.18 -6.60 -16.44
C ALA A 44 -1.95 -5.08 -16.42
N HIS A 45 -3.02 -4.29 -16.60
CA HIS A 45 -2.96 -2.83 -16.57
C HIS A 45 -2.58 -2.29 -15.18
N ALA A 46 -3.22 -2.80 -14.10
CA ALA A 46 -2.86 -2.39 -12.75
C ALA A 46 -1.39 -2.73 -12.43
N MET A 47 -0.94 -3.93 -12.77
CA MET A 47 0.44 -4.36 -12.55
C MET A 47 1.45 -3.55 -13.36
N GLN A 48 1.09 -3.12 -14.56
CA GLN A 48 1.91 -2.21 -15.36
C GLN A 48 2.00 -0.83 -14.70
N LEU A 49 0.87 -0.25 -14.29
CA LEU A 49 0.80 1.03 -13.61
C LEU A 49 1.68 1.06 -12.34
N ILE A 50 1.68 -0.01 -11.57
CA ILE A 50 2.52 -0.15 -10.36
C ILE A 50 4.01 -0.13 -10.72
N ARG A 51 4.42 -0.86 -11.76
CA ARG A 51 5.83 -0.85 -12.22
C ARG A 51 6.24 0.51 -12.78
N GLU A 52 5.37 1.17 -13.52
CA GLU A 52 5.59 2.52 -14.05
C GLU A 52 5.72 3.55 -12.94
N ALA A 53 4.87 3.48 -11.90
CA ALA A 53 4.98 4.33 -10.72
C ALA A 53 6.36 4.20 -10.07
N TYR A 54 6.81 2.97 -9.85
CA TYR A 54 8.15 2.72 -9.31
C TYR A 54 9.26 3.28 -10.21
N ALA A 55 9.18 3.03 -11.52
CA ALA A 55 10.17 3.50 -12.49
C ALA A 55 10.23 5.04 -12.57
N LYS A 56 9.12 5.72 -12.36
CA LYS A 56 9.03 7.19 -12.28
C LYS A 56 9.44 7.77 -10.92
N GLY A 57 9.80 6.94 -9.94
CA GLY A 57 10.17 7.39 -8.60
C GLY A 57 8.96 7.81 -7.74
N ILE A 58 7.74 7.46 -8.15
CA ILE A 58 6.53 7.69 -7.38
C ILE A 58 6.51 6.72 -6.20
N ARG A 59 6.18 7.21 -5.02
CA ARG A 59 6.08 6.38 -3.82
C ARG A 59 4.92 5.40 -3.92
N ILE A 60 5.10 4.22 -3.34
CA ILE A 60 4.05 3.20 -3.31
C ILE A 60 3.87 2.74 -1.88
N SER A 61 2.66 2.82 -1.39
CA SER A 61 2.30 2.31 -0.08
C SER A 61 1.31 1.16 -0.18
N ALA A 62 1.44 0.16 0.70
CA ALA A 62 0.62 -1.03 0.67
C ALA A 62 0.39 -1.58 2.08
N ILE A 63 -0.84 -1.99 2.39
CA ILE A 63 -1.21 -2.48 3.72
C ILE A 63 -1.84 -3.86 3.67
N CYS A 64 -1.66 -4.64 4.74
CA CYS A 64 -2.28 -5.96 4.94
C CYS A 64 -1.82 -6.97 3.88
N ALA A 65 -2.69 -7.47 3.03
CA ALA A 65 -2.34 -8.38 1.94
C ALA A 65 -1.68 -7.68 0.73
N ALA A 66 -1.84 -6.36 0.59
CA ALA A 66 -1.41 -5.64 -0.61
C ALA A 66 0.11 -5.63 -0.88
N PRO A 67 1.02 -5.72 0.11
CA PRO A 67 2.46 -5.86 -0.19
C PRO A 67 2.81 -7.08 -1.06
N THR A 68 1.98 -8.13 -1.07
CA THR A 68 2.17 -9.28 -1.98
C THR A 68 2.04 -8.89 -3.46
N ILE A 69 1.28 -7.84 -3.78
CA ILE A 69 1.23 -7.26 -5.14
C ILE A 69 2.60 -6.75 -5.55
N LEU A 70 3.29 -6.05 -4.64
CA LEU A 70 4.63 -5.52 -4.88
C LEU A 70 5.67 -6.64 -5.02
N ALA A 71 5.52 -7.71 -4.23
CA ALA A 71 6.33 -8.93 -4.36
C ALA A 71 6.14 -9.56 -5.74
N LYS A 72 4.89 -9.73 -6.18
CA LYS A 72 4.53 -10.25 -7.51
C LYS A 72 5.01 -9.35 -8.65
N ALA A 73 5.06 -8.04 -8.43
CA ALA A 73 5.61 -7.07 -9.38
C ALA A 73 7.15 -7.13 -9.48
N GLY A 74 7.84 -7.86 -8.59
CA GLY A 74 9.30 -7.97 -8.53
C GLY A 74 10.00 -6.75 -7.90
N LEU A 75 9.28 -5.93 -7.14
CA LEU A 75 9.77 -4.64 -6.64
C LEU A 75 10.37 -4.70 -5.22
N LEU A 76 10.20 -5.81 -4.49
CA LEU A 76 10.61 -5.93 -3.09
C LEU A 76 11.97 -6.62 -2.87
N LYS A 77 12.67 -7.03 -3.93
CA LYS A 77 13.98 -7.70 -3.75
C LYS A 77 14.97 -6.80 -2.99
N GLY A 78 15.46 -7.30 -1.83
CA GLY A 78 16.38 -6.59 -0.94
C GLY A 78 15.73 -5.43 -0.16
N LYS A 79 14.42 -5.22 -0.26
CA LYS A 79 13.69 -4.17 0.46
C LYS A 79 13.15 -4.69 1.78
N LYS A 80 13.22 -3.85 2.82
CA LYS A 80 12.54 -4.10 4.09
C LYS A 80 11.05 -3.88 3.90
N CYS A 81 10.23 -4.81 4.39
CA CYS A 81 8.79 -4.70 4.30
C CYS A 81 8.06 -5.56 5.34
N VAL A 82 6.77 -5.36 5.45
CA VAL A 82 5.85 -6.15 6.27
C VAL A 82 4.52 -6.29 5.53
N CYS A 83 3.78 -7.36 5.81
CA CYS A 83 2.40 -7.57 5.34
C CYS A 83 1.60 -8.34 6.39
N TYR A 84 0.39 -8.77 6.02
CA TYR A 84 -0.41 -9.65 6.86
C TYR A 84 0.37 -10.92 7.23
N PRO A 85 0.35 -11.36 8.51
CA PRO A 85 1.25 -12.41 9.02
C PRO A 85 1.27 -13.69 8.19
N ASP A 86 0.11 -14.18 7.75
CA ASP A 86 0.00 -15.43 6.98
C ASP A 86 0.60 -15.35 5.57
N MET A 87 1.03 -14.16 5.15
CA MET A 87 1.56 -13.90 3.80
C MET A 87 3.05 -13.50 3.79
N LEU A 88 3.70 -13.50 4.95
CA LEU A 88 5.12 -13.09 5.06
C LEU A 88 6.03 -13.95 4.18
N GLU A 89 5.75 -15.25 4.07
CA GLU A 89 6.52 -16.17 3.24
C GLU A 89 6.53 -15.78 1.75
N GLU A 90 5.46 -15.15 1.24
CA GLU A 90 5.40 -14.66 -0.15
C GLU A 90 6.40 -13.52 -0.37
N LEU A 91 6.58 -12.64 0.61
CA LEU A 91 7.57 -11.57 0.56
C LEU A 91 8.99 -12.11 0.62
N GLU A 92 9.23 -13.10 1.50
CA GLU A 92 10.55 -13.77 1.61
C GLU A 92 10.94 -14.47 0.31
N LYS A 93 10.01 -15.20 -0.31
CA LYS A 93 10.22 -15.84 -1.62
C LYS A 93 10.53 -14.83 -2.74
N ALA A 94 10.01 -13.61 -2.63
CA ALA A 94 10.36 -12.52 -3.54
C ALA A 94 11.71 -11.85 -3.23
N GLY A 95 12.45 -12.34 -2.22
CA GLY A 95 13.74 -11.82 -1.80
C GLY A 95 13.69 -10.55 -0.98
N ALA A 96 12.55 -10.25 -0.34
CA ALA A 96 12.41 -9.13 0.57
C ALA A 96 13.02 -9.44 1.96
N VAL A 97 13.35 -8.38 2.69
CA VAL A 97 13.76 -8.44 4.10
C VAL A 97 12.53 -8.20 4.97
N VAL A 98 11.95 -9.26 5.49
CA VAL A 98 10.70 -9.19 6.25
C VAL A 98 10.93 -8.69 7.67
N CYS A 99 10.17 -7.68 8.09
CA CYS A 99 10.17 -7.08 9.43
C CYS A 99 8.88 -7.46 10.17
N ALA A 100 8.71 -8.74 10.52
CA ALA A 100 7.47 -9.32 11.04
C ALA A 100 6.91 -8.63 12.30
N ASP A 101 7.77 -8.07 13.16
CA ASP A 101 7.36 -7.42 14.41
C ASP A 101 6.94 -5.95 14.23
N SER A 102 7.19 -5.37 13.07
CA SER A 102 6.87 -3.96 12.78
C SER A 102 5.39 -3.80 12.38
N ALA A 103 4.74 -2.75 12.86
CA ALA A 103 3.41 -2.35 12.40
C ALA A 103 3.50 -1.71 11.00
N VAL A 104 4.51 -0.85 10.80
CA VAL A 104 4.79 -0.14 9.56
C VAL A 104 6.28 -0.20 9.27
N VAL A 105 6.64 -0.35 8.00
CA VAL A 105 8.03 -0.34 7.50
C VAL A 105 8.13 0.63 6.33
N CYS A 106 9.10 1.56 6.42
CA CYS A 106 9.44 2.48 5.34
C CYS A 106 10.82 2.10 4.79
N ASP A 107 10.93 1.86 3.49
CA ASP A 107 12.21 1.61 2.82
C ASP A 107 12.20 2.18 1.40
N GLY A 108 12.97 3.25 1.20
CA GLY A 108 13.07 3.95 -0.08
C GLY A 108 11.72 4.52 -0.52
N LEU A 109 11.19 4.02 -1.64
CA LEU A 109 9.90 4.46 -2.17
C LEU A 109 8.70 3.72 -1.55
N PHE A 110 8.94 2.73 -0.68
CA PHE A 110 7.87 1.88 -0.15
C PHE A 110 7.52 2.23 1.30
N ILE A 111 6.22 2.22 1.57
CA ILE A 111 5.64 2.18 2.92
C ILE A 111 4.76 0.94 2.96
N THR A 112 5.08 -0.02 3.81
CA THR A 112 4.27 -1.23 3.98
C THR A 112 3.77 -1.33 5.41
N ALA A 113 2.55 -1.85 5.59
CA ALA A 113 1.94 -1.99 6.90
C ALA A 113 1.31 -3.37 7.09
N LYS A 114 1.29 -3.82 8.34
CA LYS A 114 1.00 -5.21 8.72
C LYS A 114 -0.44 -5.63 8.45
N ALA A 115 -1.41 -4.90 8.98
CA ALA A 115 -2.82 -5.29 8.93
C ALA A 115 -3.73 -4.10 9.25
N ALA A 116 -5.05 -4.31 9.23
CA ALA A 116 -6.04 -3.29 9.56
C ALA A 116 -5.79 -2.59 10.92
N GLY A 117 -5.25 -3.32 11.91
CA GLY A 117 -4.88 -2.75 13.21
C GLY A 117 -3.73 -1.72 13.15
N ALA A 118 -3.00 -1.64 12.04
CA ALA A 118 -1.93 -0.66 11.81
C ALA A 118 -2.35 0.49 10.87
N SER A 119 -3.66 0.67 10.65
CA SER A 119 -4.15 1.66 9.66
C SER A 119 -3.83 3.11 10.05
N GLU A 120 -3.86 3.44 11.35
CA GLU A 120 -3.52 4.78 11.82
C GLU A 120 -2.03 5.05 11.64
N GLU A 121 -1.15 4.15 12.08
CA GLU A 121 0.30 4.28 11.92
C GLU A 121 0.69 4.35 10.44
N PHE A 122 0.01 3.56 9.60
CA PHE A 122 0.20 3.59 8.15
C PHE A 122 -0.17 4.96 7.57
N ALA A 123 -1.31 5.53 7.97
CA ALA A 123 -1.74 6.85 7.54
C ALA A 123 -0.76 7.94 8.01
N PHE A 124 -0.29 7.87 9.26
CA PHE A 124 0.69 8.85 9.78
C PHE A 124 2.03 8.76 9.03
N ALA A 125 2.51 7.55 8.70
CA ALA A 125 3.72 7.37 7.91
C ALA A 125 3.58 7.98 6.49
N ILE A 126 2.40 7.85 5.87
CA ILE A 126 2.09 8.47 4.58
C ILE A 126 2.11 10.00 4.70
N ILE A 127 1.43 10.56 5.71
CA ILE A 127 1.38 12.02 5.93
C ILE A 127 2.79 12.56 6.22
N GLU A 128 3.57 11.90 7.07
CA GLU A 128 4.94 12.28 7.36
C GLU A 128 5.80 12.30 6.10
N THR A 129 5.65 11.30 5.24
CA THR A 129 6.39 11.15 4.00
C THR A 129 6.02 12.19 2.94
N LEU A 130 4.73 12.51 2.80
CA LEU A 130 4.24 13.44 1.77
C LEU A 130 4.27 14.90 2.22
N LYS A 131 4.24 15.15 3.51
CA LYS A 131 4.18 16.50 4.08
C LYS A 131 5.31 16.74 5.08
N SER A 132 5.13 16.31 6.32
CA SER A 132 6.13 16.42 7.38
C SER A 132 5.70 15.66 8.63
N LYS A 133 6.65 15.41 9.52
CA LYS A 133 6.39 14.88 10.86
C LYS A 133 5.43 15.75 11.67
N ALA A 134 5.56 17.07 11.56
CA ALA A 134 4.67 18.00 12.24
C ALA A 134 3.23 17.88 11.74
N ALA A 135 3.02 17.71 10.42
CA ALA A 135 1.70 17.49 9.85
C ALA A 135 1.08 16.18 10.35
N ALA A 136 1.85 15.10 10.42
CA ALA A 136 1.39 13.83 10.94
C ALA A 136 1.00 13.93 12.43
N LEU A 137 1.79 14.62 13.26
CA LEU A 137 1.49 14.86 14.67
C LEU A 137 0.20 15.69 14.84
N ASN A 138 0.03 16.75 14.07
CA ASN A 138 -1.17 17.57 14.12
C ASN A 138 -2.44 16.77 13.80
N VAL A 139 -2.37 15.88 12.79
CA VAL A 139 -3.49 14.99 12.48
C VAL A 139 -3.73 14.02 13.62
N LYS A 140 -2.67 13.39 14.15
CA LYS A 140 -2.75 12.46 15.28
C LYS A 140 -3.44 13.10 16.50
N GLU A 141 -3.08 14.32 16.86
CA GLU A 141 -3.69 15.07 17.95
C GLU A 141 -5.17 15.41 17.65
N SER A 142 -5.46 15.87 16.42
CA SER A 142 -6.81 16.30 16.03
C SER A 142 -7.85 15.18 16.05
N ILE A 143 -7.43 13.95 15.81
CA ILE A 143 -8.31 12.76 15.86
C ILE A 143 -8.23 12.00 17.19
N CYS A 144 -7.49 12.52 18.17
CA CYS A 144 -7.27 11.89 19.47
C CYS A 144 -6.68 10.46 19.35
N ALA A 145 -5.83 10.21 18.36
CA ALA A 145 -5.18 8.91 18.17
C ALA A 145 -4.19 8.61 19.31
N ARG A 146 -4.09 7.32 19.67
CA ARG A 146 -3.22 6.83 20.75
C ARG A 146 -1.75 6.68 20.32
#